data_ed02c79f9ffb1ac1fa4b15089b6fbe3b
#
_entry.id   ed02c79f9ffb1ac1fa4b15089b6fbe3b
#
_cell.length_a   1.000
_cell.length_b   1.000
_cell.length_c   1.000
_cell.angle_alpha   90.00
_cell.angle_beta   90.00
_cell.angle_gamma   90.00
#
_symmetry.space_group_name_H-M   'P 1'
#
loop_
_entity.id
_entity.type
_entity.pdbx_description
1 polymer ?
#
loop_
_entity_poly.entity_id
_entity_poly.type
_entity_poly.pdbx_seq_one_letter_code
_entity_poly.pdbx_strand_id
1 'polypeptide(L)'
;MTAALRSLWASFPGKTGIAVMKTDGSWMVSYRGDEPMPQQSVSKLWVAIAVMDAVDKGQLSLDDQVTLKKSDLTVFHQPIAGLIGPNGYTTTIEN
;
A
#
# COMPACT_ATOMS: atom_id res chain seq x y z
N MET A 1 -5.27 27.39 9.24
CA MET A 1 -5.00 26.01 8.76
C MET A 1 -4.33 25.17 9.83
N THR A 2 -3.26 25.59 10.46
CA THR A 2 -2.50 24.85 11.49
C THR A 2 -3.35 24.44 12.70
N ALA A 3 -4.18 25.35 13.24
CA ALA A 3 -5.05 25.05 14.38
C ALA A 3 -6.11 23.99 14.06
N ALA A 4 -6.72 24.06 12.87
CA ALA A 4 -7.71 23.07 12.43
C ALA A 4 -7.10 21.68 12.27
N LEU A 5 -5.90 21.57 11.70
CA LEU A 5 -5.19 20.29 11.57
C LEU A 5 -4.81 19.71 12.93
N ARG A 6 -4.37 20.56 13.85
CA ARG A 6 -4.06 20.15 15.22
C ARG A 6 -5.29 19.65 15.98
N SER A 7 -6.42 20.35 15.83
CA SER A 7 -7.69 19.92 16.42
C SER A 7 -8.16 18.57 15.85
N LEU A 8 -8.07 18.41 14.52
CA LEU A 8 -8.39 17.16 13.86
C LEU A 8 -7.50 16.02 14.36
N TRP A 9 -6.17 16.22 14.36
CA TRP A 9 -5.24 15.23 14.86
C TRP A 9 -5.53 14.82 16.31
N ALA A 10 -5.81 15.79 17.20
CA ALA A 10 -6.10 15.54 18.60
C ALA A 10 -7.44 14.83 18.84
N SER A 11 -8.35 14.84 17.87
CA SER A 11 -9.65 14.16 17.97
C SER A 11 -9.59 12.64 17.74
N PHE A 12 -8.50 12.14 17.17
CA PHE A 12 -8.34 10.71 16.92
C PHE A 12 -7.74 9.99 18.13
N PRO A 13 -8.35 8.90 18.60
CA PRO A 13 -7.78 8.08 19.67
C PRO A 13 -6.60 7.26 19.14
N GLY A 14 -5.58 7.04 19.97
CA GLY A 14 -4.45 6.18 19.66
C GLY A 14 -3.24 6.92 19.06
N LYS A 15 -2.33 6.14 18.47
CA LYS A 15 -1.11 6.66 17.84
C LYS A 15 -1.41 7.13 16.42
N THR A 16 -1.39 8.41 16.21
CA THR A 16 -1.69 9.02 14.90
C THR A 16 -0.61 10.04 14.53
N GLY A 17 -0.36 10.15 13.23
CA GLY A 17 0.44 11.22 12.65
C GLY A 17 -0.34 11.87 11.50
N ILE A 18 -0.10 13.16 11.25
CA ILE A 18 -0.66 13.88 10.12
C ILE A 18 0.41 14.79 9.52
N ALA A 19 0.53 14.80 8.21
CA ALA A 19 1.36 15.73 7.47
C ALA A 19 0.59 16.23 6.24
N VAL A 20 0.64 17.55 6.01
CA VAL A 20 0.06 18.19 4.83
C VAL A 20 1.12 19.10 4.24
N MET A 21 1.38 18.92 2.96
CA MET A 21 2.38 19.70 2.22
C MET A 21 1.77 20.23 0.94
N LYS A 22 2.14 21.45 0.57
CA LYS A 22 1.82 21.96 -0.76
C LYS A 22 2.66 21.21 -1.81
N THR A 23 2.10 20.95 -2.96
CA THR A 23 2.76 20.15 -4.01
C THR A 23 4.05 20.78 -4.53
N ASP A 24 4.19 22.12 -4.46
CA ASP A 24 5.43 22.84 -4.79
C ASP A 24 6.46 22.85 -3.65
N GLY A 25 6.16 22.23 -2.51
CA GLY A 25 7.04 22.14 -1.36
C GLY A 25 7.21 23.43 -0.57
N SER A 26 6.51 24.52 -0.91
CA SER A 26 6.72 25.84 -0.29
C SER A 26 6.32 25.90 1.18
N TRP A 27 5.50 24.97 1.67
CA TRP A 27 5.19 24.81 3.08
C TRP A 27 4.76 23.39 3.41
N MET A 28 5.01 22.98 4.63
CA MET A 28 4.53 21.74 5.24
C MET A 28 4.08 22.00 6.68
N VAL A 29 3.00 21.36 7.07
CA VAL A 29 2.54 21.28 8.46
C VAL A 29 2.46 19.82 8.85
N SER A 30 3.10 19.46 9.96
CA SER A 30 3.16 18.08 10.42
C SER A 30 2.96 18.00 11.94
N TYR A 31 2.25 16.96 12.37
CA TYR A 31 2.16 16.54 13.78
C TYR A 31 2.46 15.04 13.82
N ARG A 32 3.62 14.65 14.41
CA ARG A 32 4.12 13.28 14.44
C ARG A 32 4.14 12.59 13.05
N GLY A 33 4.30 13.38 11.99
CA GLY A 33 4.29 12.86 10.61
C GLY A 33 5.56 12.15 10.20
N ASP A 34 6.63 12.30 10.98
CA ASP A 34 7.93 11.66 10.84
C ASP A 34 8.07 10.38 11.69
N GLU A 35 7.07 10.08 12.54
CA GLU A 35 7.09 8.85 13.32
C GLU A 35 6.78 7.62 12.44
N PRO A 36 7.55 6.54 12.55
CA PRO A 36 7.24 5.30 11.87
C PRO A 36 5.88 4.74 12.29
N MET A 37 5.06 4.43 11.30
CA MET A 37 3.76 3.80 11.46
C MET A 37 3.68 2.54 10.60
N PRO A 38 2.96 1.48 11.03
CA PRO A 38 2.70 0.33 10.16
C PRO A 38 1.94 0.79 8.91
N GLN A 39 2.48 0.47 7.73
CA GLN A 39 1.88 0.91 6.47
C GLN A 39 0.56 0.22 6.13
N GLN A 40 0.34 -0.98 6.67
CA GLN A 40 -0.83 -1.79 6.35
C GLN A 40 -1.05 -1.90 4.82
N SER A 41 -2.27 -1.72 4.33
CA SER A 41 -2.58 -1.80 2.90
C SER A 41 -2.04 -0.64 2.05
N VAL A 42 -1.49 0.40 2.64
CA VAL A 42 -0.80 1.47 1.87
C VAL A 42 0.42 0.92 1.12
N SER A 43 1.07 -0.12 1.67
CA SER A 43 2.19 -0.80 0.99
C SER A 43 1.81 -1.37 -0.38
N LYS A 44 0.54 -1.71 -0.63
CA LYS A 44 0.07 -2.20 -1.93
C LYS A 44 0.25 -1.18 -3.04
N LEU A 45 0.12 0.12 -2.72
CA LEU A 45 0.37 1.20 -3.70
C LEU A 45 1.82 1.17 -4.20
N TRP A 46 2.78 0.98 -3.29
CA TRP A 46 4.20 0.92 -3.67
C TRP A 46 4.51 -0.30 -4.53
N VAL A 47 3.89 -1.44 -4.22
CA VAL A 47 4.01 -2.66 -5.05
C VAL A 47 3.41 -2.41 -6.43
N ALA A 48 2.23 -1.82 -6.53
CA ALA A 48 1.60 -1.51 -7.80
C ALA A 48 2.46 -0.55 -8.65
N ILE A 49 3.03 0.50 -8.04
CA ILE A 49 3.94 1.43 -8.73
C ILE A 49 5.18 0.69 -9.26
N ALA A 50 5.79 -0.18 -8.46
CA ALA A 50 6.96 -0.95 -8.87
C ALA A 50 6.65 -1.92 -10.03
N VAL A 51 5.49 -2.57 -10.00
CA VAL A 51 5.04 -3.45 -11.09
C VAL A 51 4.81 -2.65 -12.36
N MET A 52 4.12 -1.51 -12.29
CA MET A 52 3.86 -0.67 -13.46
C MET A 52 5.14 -0.09 -14.06
N ASP A 53 6.10 0.31 -13.22
CA ASP A 53 7.43 0.74 -13.68
C ASP A 53 8.17 -0.39 -14.42
N ALA A 54 8.06 -1.63 -13.94
CA ALA A 54 8.65 -2.79 -14.61
C ALA A 54 7.95 -3.11 -15.95
N VAL A 55 6.63 -2.91 -16.02
CA VAL A 55 5.86 -3.03 -17.29
C VAL A 55 6.28 -1.97 -18.28
N ASP A 56 6.39 -0.71 -17.87
CA ASP A 56 6.83 0.39 -18.72
C ASP A 56 8.26 0.18 -19.29
N LYS A 57 9.11 -0.49 -18.51
CA LYS A 57 10.47 -0.87 -18.92
C LYS A 57 10.53 -2.15 -19.77
N GLY A 58 9.40 -2.79 -20.05
CA GLY A 58 9.33 -4.05 -20.80
C GLY A 58 9.93 -5.26 -20.05
N GLN A 59 10.07 -5.18 -18.73
CA GLN A 59 10.58 -6.26 -17.87
C GLN A 59 9.50 -7.24 -17.44
N LEU A 60 8.24 -6.79 -17.43
CA LEU A 60 7.04 -7.55 -17.15
C LEU A 60 5.96 -7.23 -18.17
N SER A 61 5.02 -8.16 -18.37
CA SER A 61 3.77 -7.94 -19.07
C SER A 61 2.61 -8.11 -18.08
N LEU A 62 1.54 -7.33 -18.25
CA LEU A 62 0.30 -7.52 -17.47
C LEU A 62 -0.33 -8.90 -17.71
N ASP A 63 -0.07 -9.49 -18.89
CA ASP A 63 -0.51 -10.84 -19.27
C ASP A 63 0.37 -11.97 -18.69
N ASP A 64 1.51 -11.63 -18.07
CA ASP A 64 2.38 -12.65 -17.47
C ASP A 64 1.64 -13.43 -16.40
N GLN A 65 1.77 -14.77 -16.46
CA GLN A 65 1.11 -15.66 -15.53
C GLN A 65 1.89 -15.79 -14.23
N VAL A 66 1.16 -15.70 -13.12
CA VAL A 66 1.68 -15.90 -11.77
C VAL A 66 0.88 -17.03 -11.10
N THR A 67 1.58 -18.00 -10.51
CA THR A 67 0.94 -19.06 -9.75
C THR A 67 1.15 -18.84 -8.26
N LEU A 68 0.06 -18.51 -7.57
CA LEU A 68 0.02 -18.33 -6.12
C LEU A 68 -0.14 -19.67 -5.42
N LYS A 69 0.62 -19.90 -4.36
CA LYS A 69 0.60 -21.08 -3.52
C LYS A 69 0.20 -20.75 -2.09
N LYS A 70 -0.17 -21.76 -1.32
CA LYS A 70 -0.47 -21.56 0.11
C LYS A 70 0.69 -20.97 0.91
N SER A 71 1.93 -21.24 0.49
CA SER A 71 3.14 -20.67 1.09
C SER A 71 3.27 -19.14 0.92
N ASP A 72 2.57 -18.58 -0.06
CA ASP A 72 2.62 -17.14 -0.36
C ASP A 72 1.62 -16.32 0.47
N LEU A 73 0.72 -17.04 1.18
CA LEU A 73 -0.25 -16.40 2.07
C LEU A 73 0.42 -15.85 3.32
N THR A 74 -0.12 -14.71 3.78
CA THR A 74 0.31 -14.07 5.03
C THR A 74 -0.63 -14.45 6.18
N VAL A 75 -0.34 -13.94 7.38
CA VAL A 75 -1.16 -14.17 8.59
C VAL A 75 -2.52 -13.44 8.55
N PHE A 76 -2.71 -12.54 7.60
CA PHE A 76 -3.94 -11.79 7.46
C PHE A 76 -5.00 -12.57 6.67
N HIS A 77 -6.27 -12.22 6.88
CA HIS A 77 -7.34 -12.76 6.06
C HIS A 77 -7.16 -12.30 4.59
N GLN A 78 -7.06 -13.27 3.69
CA GLN A 78 -6.90 -13.05 2.26
C GLN A 78 -7.96 -13.86 1.50
N PRO A 79 -8.96 -13.21 0.88
CA PRO A 79 -10.03 -13.90 0.14
C PRO A 79 -9.50 -14.85 -0.94
N ILE A 80 -8.36 -14.53 -1.56
CA ILE A 80 -7.70 -15.36 -2.58
C ILE A 80 -7.31 -16.75 -2.05
N ALA A 81 -7.16 -16.91 -0.73
CA ALA A 81 -6.84 -18.19 -0.12
C ALA A 81 -7.88 -19.29 -0.48
N GLY A 82 -9.14 -18.89 -0.68
CA GLY A 82 -10.20 -19.80 -1.10
C GLY A 82 -10.08 -20.30 -2.54
N LEU A 83 -9.27 -19.65 -3.37
CA LEU A 83 -9.02 -20.00 -4.76
C LEU A 83 -7.80 -20.92 -4.93
N ILE A 84 -6.92 -20.99 -3.92
CA ILE A 84 -5.66 -21.73 -3.99
C ILE A 84 -5.93 -23.23 -3.74
N GLY A 85 -5.93 -23.99 -4.82
CA GLY A 85 -6.04 -25.46 -4.80
C GLY A 85 -4.71 -26.16 -4.48
N PRO A 86 -4.67 -27.52 -4.59
CA PRO A 86 -3.45 -28.31 -4.35
C PRO A 86 -2.26 -27.91 -5.23
N ASN A 87 -2.53 -27.46 -6.46
CA ASN A 87 -1.52 -27.05 -7.45
C ASN A 87 -1.29 -25.53 -7.49
N GLY A 88 -1.90 -24.78 -6.58
CA GLY A 88 -1.88 -23.32 -6.59
C GLY A 88 -3.11 -22.73 -7.29
N TYR A 89 -3.06 -21.41 -7.47
CA TYR A 89 -4.01 -20.62 -8.27
C TYR A 89 -3.24 -19.77 -9.25
N THR A 90 -3.44 -20.00 -10.54
CA THR A 90 -2.77 -19.25 -11.60
C THR A 90 -3.67 -18.13 -12.09
N THR A 91 -3.11 -16.92 -12.16
CA THR A 91 -3.73 -15.70 -12.65
C THR A 91 -2.72 -14.88 -13.44
N THR A 92 -3.09 -13.71 -13.91
CA THR A 92 -2.18 -12.76 -14.55
C THR A 92 -1.78 -11.65 -13.56
N ILE A 93 -0.75 -10.87 -13.93
CA ILE A 93 -0.32 -9.70 -13.14
C ILE A 93 -1.42 -8.64 -13.09
N GLU A 94 -2.26 -8.52 -14.15
CA GLU A 94 -3.37 -7.59 -14.22
C GLU A 94 -4.46 -7.87 -13.16
N ASN A 95 -4.70 -9.13 -12.80
CA ASN A 95 -5.76 -9.56 -11.87
C ASN A 95 -5.26 -9.69 -10.43
#